data_a770deb8c1bedaf44f29bfaf7cff3a10
#
_entry.id   a770deb8c1bedaf44f29bfaf7cff3a10
#
_cell.length_a   1.000
_cell.length_b   1.000
_cell.length_c   1.000
_cell.angle_alpha   90.00
_cell.angle_beta   90.00
_cell.angle_gamma   90.00
#
_symmetry.space_group_name_H-M   'P 1'
#
loop_
_entity.id
_entity.type
_entity.pdbx_description
1 polymer ?
#
loop_
_entity_poly.entity_id
_entity_poly.type
_entity_poly.pdbx_seq_one_letter_code
_entity_poly.pdbx_strand_id
1 'polypeptide(L)'
;MRAIADDRLEPTKTFADEMYYCLGCLACMTACPAGVDYAELFERARAEAEASRVLATPGRSLIRALSLRGLFMDLNRLKILGRIMQLWQGLGLQSAVRALGLTRLLPRRLRELEAMTPPVQAQWTEDLVAPVTRAQGVRRYRVALLAGCAQDLIFSDVNRDTAEVLARNGCEVITPPDQHCCGSLHAHNGEWEMAQELARRNIDQFPPESLDAIISNAGGCGSHLKHYARLLADDARYVQKAKLWDAKVKDIHEWLAFTGIEPPPAAGASQQVVTYHESCHLCHGQKISAQPRSLLRAIPGVRLVELTEAAWCCGSAGIYNLTQPEMAGQLLQRKVNHIVTTRAQVVATGNPGCLLQLINGCRDRGLELRVAHPVTLLAEAYRR
;
A
#
# COMPACT_ATOMS: atom_id res chain seq x y z
N MET A 1 -21.31 6.91 16.17
CA MET A 1 -20.04 6.75 16.88
C MET A 1 -20.12 7.26 18.32
N ARG A 2 -20.32 8.56 18.60
CA ARG A 2 -20.28 9.08 19.96
C ARG A 2 -21.22 8.38 20.96
N ALA A 3 -22.48 8.16 20.59
CA ALA A 3 -23.45 7.49 21.47
C ALA A 3 -23.08 6.01 21.75
N ILE A 4 -22.38 5.35 20.83
CA ILE A 4 -21.85 3.98 21.04
C ILE A 4 -20.64 4.04 21.97
N ALA A 5 -19.72 4.98 21.75
CA ALA A 5 -18.54 5.17 22.61
C ALA A 5 -18.91 5.58 24.05
N ASP A 6 -20.06 6.21 24.24
CA ASP A 6 -20.61 6.59 25.57
C ASP A 6 -21.54 5.50 26.18
N ASP A 7 -21.55 4.28 25.59
CA ASP A 7 -22.40 3.13 25.99
C ASP A 7 -23.91 3.44 26.05
N ARG A 8 -24.35 4.42 25.26
CA ARG A 8 -25.77 4.83 25.18
C ARG A 8 -26.55 4.14 24.08
N LEU A 9 -25.87 3.54 23.13
CA LEU A 9 -26.44 2.78 22.01
C LEU A 9 -25.54 1.59 21.69
N GLU A 10 -26.15 0.43 21.47
CA GLU A 10 -25.47 -0.74 20.95
C GLU A 10 -25.17 -0.58 19.44
N PRO A 11 -24.04 -1.15 18.95
CA PRO A 11 -23.78 -1.21 17.53
C PRO A 11 -24.87 -1.97 16.78
N THR A 12 -25.48 -1.33 15.77
CA THR A 12 -26.48 -1.95 14.93
C THR A 12 -25.87 -2.46 13.63
N LYS A 13 -26.57 -3.37 12.93
CA LYS A 13 -26.17 -3.83 11.60
C LYS A 13 -26.03 -2.65 10.62
N THR A 14 -26.97 -1.71 10.64
CA THR A 14 -26.92 -0.52 9.77
C THR A 14 -25.69 0.33 10.06
N PHE A 15 -25.35 0.57 11.35
CA PHE A 15 -24.13 1.27 11.70
C PHE A 15 -22.89 0.56 11.14
N ALA A 16 -22.81 -0.75 11.31
CA ALA A 16 -21.68 -1.54 10.84
C ALA A 16 -21.59 -1.54 9.31
N ASP A 17 -22.72 -1.68 8.60
CA ASP A 17 -22.78 -1.61 7.12
C ASP A 17 -22.25 -0.25 6.63
N GLU A 18 -22.65 0.88 7.23
CA GLU A 18 -22.16 2.21 6.88
C GLU A 18 -20.65 2.37 7.14
N MET A 19 -20.14 1.82 8.26
CA MET A 19 -18.72 1.84 8.53
C MET A 19 -17.91 1.04 7.49
N TYR A 20 -18.47 -0.06 6.97
CA TYR A 20 -17.83 -0.85 5.90
C TYR A 20 -18.11 -0.31 4.48
N TYR A 21 -19.11 0.56 4.31
CA TYR A 21 -19.33 1.28 3.06
C TYR A 21 -18.37 2.47 2.91
N CYS A 22 -17.83 2.99 4.01
CA CYS A 22 -16.79 4.03 3.96
C CYS A 22 -15.49 3.47 3.37
N LEU A 23 -14.90 4.18 2.40
CA LEU A 23 -13.59 3.84 1.79
C LEU A 23 -12.42 3.87 2.78
N GLY A 24 -12.50 4.64 3.86
CA GLY A 24 -11.35 4.96 4.71
C GLY A 24 -10.28 5.79 3.98
N CYS A 25 -10.64 6.55 2.96
CA CYS A 25 -9.68 7.33 2.16
C CYS A 25 -9.13 8.58 2.86
N LEU A 26 -9.66 8.95 4.00
CA LEU A 26 -9.23 10.07 4.86
C LEU A 26 -9.37 11.48 4.21
N ALA A 27 -10.02 11.61 3.06
CA ALA A 27 -10.24 12.91 2.42
C ALA A 27 -11.04 13.88 3.31
N CYS A 28 -11.97 13.35 4.12
CA CYS A 28 -12.73 14.13 5.10
C CYS A 28 -11.84 14.79 6.15
N MET A 29 -10.69 14.19 6.52
CA MET A 29 -9.73 14.80 7.44
C MET A 29 -9.06 16.05 6.85
N THR A 30 -8.78 16.02 5.54
CA THR A 30 -8.21 17.17 4.84
C THR A 30 -9.23 18.30 4.69
N ALA A 31 -10.50 17.97 4.52
CA ALA A 31 -11.59 18.94 4.38
C ALA A 31 -12.14 19.44 5.71
N CYS A 32 -11.82 18.80 6.83
CA CYS A 32 -12.40 19.12 8.14
C CYS A 32 -11.78 20.39 8.77
N PRO A 33 -12.52 21.48 8.96
CA PRO A 33 -11.98 22.68 9.59
C PRO A 33 -11.74 22.49 11.10
N ALA A 34 -12.38 21.51 11.74
CA ALA A 34 -12.22 21.19 13.16
C ALA A 34 -11.04 20.24 13.45
N GLY A 35 -10.33 19.76 12.42
CA GLY A 35 -9.17 18.88 12.59
C GLY A 35 -9.50 17.52 13.20
N VAL A 36 -10.69 16.96 12.96
CA VAL A 36 -11.09 15.65 13.48
C VAL A 36 -10.19 14.55 12.91
N ASP A 37 -9.55 13.77 13.79
CA ASP A 37 -8.83 12.55 13.39
C ASP A 37 -9.82 11.42 13.12
N TYR A 38 -10.32 11.40 11.89
CA TYR A 38 -11.27 10.37 11.47
C TYR A 38 -10.62 9.00 11.29
N ALA A 39 -9.31 8.93 11.11
CA ALA A 39 -8.61 7.65 10.93
C ALA A 39 -8.77 6.77 12.16
N GLU A 40 -8.59 7.33 13.36
CA GLU A 40 -8.81 6.61 14.62
C GLU A 40 -10.27 6.24 14.83
N LEU A 41 -11.17 7.22 14.63
CA LEU A 41 -12.61 6.99 14.82
C LEU A 41 -13.14 5.88 13.93
N PHE A 42 -12.67 5.83 12.69
CA PHE A 42 -13.03 4.82 11.71
C PHE A 42 -12.55 3.42 12.09
N GLU A 43 -11.28 3.28 12.51
CA GLU A 43 -10.70 1.99 12.91
C GLU A 43 -11.37 1.46 14.19
N ARG A 44 -11.56 2.32 15.20
CA ARG A 44 -12.28 1.99 16.45
C ARG A 44 -13.73 1.60 16.19
N ALA A 45 -14.44 2.36 15.35
CA ALA A 45 -15.83 2.06 15.00
C ALA A 45 -15.98 0.70 14.32
N ARG A 46 -15.01 0.32 13.47
CA ARG A 46 -14.98 -1.02 12.86
C ARG A 46 -14.62 -2.11 13.86
N ALA A 47 -13.72 -1.84 14.81
CA ALA A 47 -13.42 -2.78 15.89
C ALA A 47 -14.64 -3.08 16.75
N GLU A 48 -15.41 -2.05 17.13
CA GLU A 48 -16.68 -2.20 17.84
C GLU A 48 -17.73 -2.97 17.05
N ALA A 49 -17.85 -2.68 15.74
CA ALA A 49 -18.77 -3.41 14.86
C ALA A 49 -18.40 -4.91 14.74
N GLU A 50 -17.12 -5.26 14.78
CA GLU A 50 -16.68 -6.66 14.80
C GLU A 50 -16.87 -7.32 16.15
N ALA A 51 -16.58 -6.63 17.24
CA ALA A 51 -16.76 -7.12 18.61
C ALA A 51 -18.24 -7.44 18.89
N SER A 52 -19.17 -6.59 18.42
CA SER A 52 -20.61 -6.79 18.56
C SER A 52 -21.18 -7.95 17.73
N ARG A 53 -20.41 -8.49 16.77
CA ARG A 53 -20.80 -9.59 15.87
C ARG A 53 -22.06 -9.35 15.03
N VAL A 54 -22.56 -8.12 14.91
CA VAL A 54 -23.80 -7.80 14.16
C VAL A 54 -23.70 -8.11 12.66
N LEU A 55 -22.47 -8.24 12.12
CA LEU A 55 -22.19 -8.66 10.74
C LEU A 55 -21.76 -10.13 10.63
N ALA A 56 -21.75 -10.89 11.72
CA ALA A 56 -21.22 -12.25 11.72
C ALA A 56 -22.12 -13.19 10.91
N THR A 57 -21.51 -13.85 9.93
CA THR A 57 -22.08 -15.01 9.23
C THR A 57 -21.01 -16.10 9.13
N PRO A 58 -21.38 -17.41 9.05
CA PRO A 58 -20.37 -18.47 8.96
C PRO A 58 -19.36 -18.27 7.83
N GLY A 59 -19.84 -17.89 6.63
CA GLY A 59 -18.96 -17.63 5.48
C GLY A 59 -18.02 -16.44 5.69
N ARG A 60 -18.53 -15.31 6.20
CA ARG A 60 -17.71 -14.13 6.52
C ARG A 60 -16.65 -14.44 7.59
N SER A 61 -17.06 -15.14 8.64
CA SER A 61 -16.14 -15.54 9.72
C SER A 61 -15.03 -16.46 9.21
N LEU A 62 -15.37 -17.44 8.35
CA LEU A 62 -14.39 -18.34 7.74
C LEU A 62 -13.40 -17.57 6.83
N ILE A 63 -13.89 -16.69 5.96
CA ILE A 63 -13.04 -15.89 5.08
C ILE A 63 -12.07 -15.02 5.91
N ARG A 64 -12.54 -14.36 6.96
CA ARG A 64 -11.70 -13.55 7.85
C ARG A 64 -10.67 -14.41 8.59
N ALA A 65 -11.08 -15.59 9.08
CA ALA A 65 -10.17 -16.51 9.74
C ALA A 65 -9.06 -17.00 8.81
N LEU A 66 -9.38 -17.36 7.59
CA LEU A 66 -8.38 -17.83 6.61
C LEU A 66 -7.48 -16.68 6.11
N SER A 67 -8.04 -15.52 5.79
CA SER A 67 -7.28 -14.39 5.26
C SER A 67 -6.56 -13.59 6.35
N LEU A 68 -7.30 -12.85 7.18
CA LEU A 68 -6.70 -11.92 8.15
C LEU A 68 -5.91 -12.67 9.23
N ARG A 69 -6.52 -13.70 9.85
CA ARG A 69 -5.89 -14.45 10.95
C ARG A 69 -4.91 -15.51 10.47
N GLY A 70 -5.13 -16.09 9.28
CA GLY A 70 -4.28 -17.12 8.71
C GLY A 70 -3.12 -16.58 7.89
N LEU A 71 -3.43 -15.96 6.73
CA LEU A 71 -2.42 -15.59 5.74
C LEU A 71 -1.63 -14.32 6.13
N PHE A 72 -2.33 -13.25 6.53
CA PHE A 72 -1.66 -11.95 6.72
C PHE A 72 -0.99 -11.78 8.09
N MET A 73 -1.23 -12.69 9.05
CA MET A 73 -0.47 -12.73 10.31
C MET A 73 0.89 -13.43 10.18
N ASP A 74 1.07 -14.24 9.11
CA ASP A 74 2.29 -14.99 8.85
C ASP A 74 2.63 -14.91 7.36
N LEU A 75 3.62 -14.09 7.02
CA LEU A 75 4.02 -13.88 5.63
C LEU A 75 4.60 -15.15 4.97
N ASN A 76 5.11 -16.12 5.74
CA ASN A 76 5.56 -17.39 5.16
C ASN A 76 4.40 -18.17 4.53
N ARG A 77 3.22 -18.13 5.16
CA ARG A 77 2.00 -18.73 4.58
C ARG A 77 1.56 -18.00 3.31
N LEU A 78 1.67 -16.66 3.31
CA LEU A 78 1.39 -15.86 2.12
C LEU A 78 2.38 -16.16 0.99
N LYS A 79 3.67 -16.35 1.30
CA LYS A 79 4.70 -16.77 0.35
C LYS A 79 4.43 -18.16 -0.21
N ILE A 80 4.01 -19.14 0.62
CA ILE A 80 3.61 -20.48 0.14
C ILE A 80 2.47 -20.36 -0.87
N LEU A 81 1.42 -19.60 -0.55
CA LEU A 81 0.32 -19.33 -1.49
C LEU A 81 0.83 -18.67 -2.76
N GLY A 82 1.73 -17.69 -2.63
CA GLY A 82 2.38 -17.03 -3.76
C GLY A 82 3.11 -18.00 -4.67
N ARG A 83 3.88 -18.95 -4.12
CA ARG A 83 4.58 -19.99 -4.91
C ARG A 83 3.59 -20.92 -5.64
N ILE A 84 2.51 -21.31 -5.00
CA ILE A 84 1.44 -22.10 -5.66
C ILE A 84 0.86 -21.31 -6.84
N MET A 85 0.61 -20.01 -6.65
CA MET A 85 0.11 -19.14 -7.73
C MET A 85 1.14 -18.94 -8.84
N GLN A 86 2.43 -18.78 -8.50
CA GLN A 86 3.51 -18.71 -9.49
C GLN A 86 3.55 -19.97 -10.37
N LEU A 87 3.46 -21.15 -9.77
CA LEU A 87 3.41 -22.42 -10.52
C LEU A 87 2.16 -22.49 -11.42
N TRP A 88 0.99 -22.12 -10.90
CA TRP A 88 -0.26 -22.07 -11.65
C TRP A 88 -0.18 -21.15 -12.87
N GLN A 89 0.40 -19.97 -12.68
CA GLN A 89 0.58 -18.97 -13.73
C GLN A 89 1.71 -19.38 -14.70
N GLY A 90 2.85 -19.82 -14.18
CA GLY A 90 4.05 -20.18 -14.94
C GLY A 90 3.87 -21.42 -15.82
N LEU A 91 3.06 -22.39 -15.37
CA LEU A 91 2.67 -23.55 -16.18
C LEU A 91 1.62 -23.23 -17.25
N GLY A 92 1.18 -21.96 -17.33
CA GLY A 92 0.17 -21.54 -18.30
C GLY A 92 -1.26 -22.05 -17.98
N LEU A 93 -1.48 -22.70 -16.84
CA LEU A 93 -2.78 -23.25 -16.47
C LEU A 93 -3.85 -22.17 -16.36
N GLN A 94 -3.52 -21.00 -15.82
CA GLN A 94 -4.43 -19.85 -15.78
C GLN A 94 -4.85 -19.41 -17.18
N SER A 95 -3.89 -19.29 -18.08
CA SER A 95 -4.16 -18.91 -19.48
C SER A 95 -4.99 -19.96 -20.21
N ALA A 96 -4.70 -21.25 -20.00
CA ALA A 96 -5.47 -22.34 -20.56
C ALA A 96 -6.93 -22.35 -20.05
N VAL A 97 -7.13 -22.20 -18.74
CA VAL A 97 -8.47 -22.12 -18.13
C VAL A 97 -9.28 -20.94 -18.68
N ARG A 98 -8.63 -19.79 -18.88
CA ARG A 98 -9.25 -18.61 -19.49
C ARG A 98 -9.57 -18.84 -20.97
N ALA A 99 -8.63 -19.37 -21.75
CA ALA A 99 -8.80 -19.63 -23.20
C ALA A 99 -9.91 -20.65 -23.48
N LEU A 100 -10.01 -21.69 -22.65
CA LEU A 100 -11.07 -22.70 -22.73
C LEU A 100 -12.44 -22.21 -22.21
N GLY A 101 -12.50 -20.98 -21.67
CA GLY A 101 -13.72 -20.39 -21.12
C GLY A 101 -14.23 -21.07 -19.83
N LEU A 102 -13.41 -21.90 -19.18
CA LEU A 102 -13.78 -22.61 -17.95
C LEU A 102 -14.08 -21.66 -16.78
N THR A 103 -13.52 -20.45 -16.80
CA THR A 103 -13.87 -19.38 -15.84
C THR A 103 -15.37 -19.04 -15.86
N ARG A 104 -16.07 -19.28 -16.97
CA ARG A 104 -17.53 -19.06 -17.08
C ARG A 104 -18.35 -19.98 -16.19
N LEU A 105 -17.79 -21.12 -15.78
CA LEU A 105 -18.43 -22.06 -14.84
C LEU A 105 -18.37 -21.58 -13.40
N LEU A 106 -17.49 -20.62 -13.10
CA LEU A 106 -17.41 -20.01 -11.78
C LEU A 106 -18.60 -19.10 -11.51
N PRO A 107 -19.11 -19.04 -10.27
CA PRO A 107 -20.05 -17.98 -9.84
C PRO A 107 -19.49 -16.61 -10.23
N ARG A 108 -20.38 -15.68 -10.60
CA ARG A 108 -20.00 -14.33 -11.10
C ARG A 108 -18.90 -13.70 -10.25
N ARG A 109 -19.06 -13.73 -8.93
CA ARG A 109 -18.11 -13.10 -7.99
C ARG A 109 -16.71 -13.75 -8.03
N LEU A 110 -16.61 -15.07 -8.10
CA LEU A 110 -15.32 -15.76 -8.19
C LEU A 110 -14.65 -15.50 -9.54
N ARG A 111 -15.41 -15.38 -10.61
CA ARG A 111 -14.89 -15.00 -11.93
C ARG A 111 -14.34 -13.57 -11.94
N GLU A 112 -15.02 -12.63 -11.30
CA GLU A 112 -14.55 -11.25 -11.13
C GLU A 112 -13.24 -11.20 -10.32
N LEU A 113 -13.15 -11.96 -9.22
CA LEU A 113 -11.93 -12.08 -8.42
C LEU A 113 -10.77 -12.71 -9.21
N GLU A 114 -11.04 -13.76 -9.97
CA GLU A 114 -10.05 -14.41 -10.84
C GLU A 114 -9.51 -13.43 -11.89
N ALA A 115 -10.38 -12.67 -12.53
CA ALA A 115 -9.99 -11.67 -13.55
C ALA A 115 -9.11 -10.53 -12.95
N MET A 116 -9.27 -10.23 -11.67
CA MET A 116 -8.48 -9.23 -10.95
C MET A 116 -7.16 -9.79 -10.39
N THR A 117 -6.94 -11.11 -10.45
CA THR A 117 -5.75 -11.73 -9.89
C THR A 117 -4.50 -11.26 -10.63
N PRO A 118 -3.55 -10.60 -9.96
CA PRO A 118 -2.33 -10.12 -10.58
C PRO A 118 -1.35 -11.26 -10.90
N PRO A 119 -0.40 -11.04 -11.79
CA PRO A 119 0.78 -11.89 -11.86
C PRO A 119 1.56 -11.77 -10.55
N VAL A 120 1.96 -12.92 -10.00
CA VAL A 120 2.83 -12.97 -8.83
C VAL A 120 4.28 -12.87 -9.30
N GLN A 121 5.09 -12.07 -8.64
CA GLN A 121 6.51 -11.89 -8.99
C GLN A 121 7.28 -13.19 -8.83
N ALA A 122 8.19 -13.46 -9.75
CA ALA A 122 9.03 -14.66 -9.73
C ALA A 122 10.04 -14.68 -8.57
N GLN A 123 10.53 -13.50 -8.21
CA GLN A 123 11.46 -13.27 -7.12
C GLN A 123 10.86 -12.26 -6.14
N TRP A 124 11.11 -12.45 -4.85
CA TRP A 124 10.64 -11.55 -3.80
C TRP A 124 11.78 -10.68 -3.26
N THR A 125 11.48 -9.79 -2.35
CA THR A 125 12.48 -8.85 -1.82
C THR A 125 13.71 -9.56 -1.25
N GLU A 126 13.55 -10.71 -0.58
CA GLU A 126 14.65 -11.51 -0.05
C GLU A 126 15.60 -12.07 -1.12
N ASP A 127 15.09 -12.27 -2.35
CA ASP A 127 15.89 -12.72 -3.49
C ASP A 127 16.55 -11.55 -4.23
N LEU A 128 15.97 -10.35 -4.17
CA LEU A 128 16.34 -9.17 -4.95
C LEU A 128 17.19 -8.17 -4.17
N VAL A 129 17.08 -8.15 -2.84
CA VAL A 129 17.69 -7.17 -1.96
C VAL A 129 18.47 -7.88 -0.85
N ALA A 130 19.75 -7.58 -0.73
CA ALA A 130 20.57 -8.15 0.36
C ALA A 130 20.06 -7.65 1.73
N PRO A 131 20.22 -8.46 2.81
CA PRO A 131 19.82 -8.04 4.15
C PRO A 131 20.46 -6.72 4.61
N VAL A 132 21.63 -6.40 4.07
CA VAL A 132 22.31 -5.11 4.22
C VAL A 132 22.80 -4.66 2.85
N THR A 133 22.19 -3.64 2.30
CA THR A 133 22.65 -2.97 1.08
C THR A 133 23.50 -1.77 1.47
N ARG A 134 24.80 -1.80 1.13
CA ARG A 134 25.72 -0.73 1.47
C ARG A 134 25.42 0.55 0.67
N ALA A 135 25.65 1.71 1.30
CA ALA A 135 25.59 2.98 0.61
C ALA A 135 26.62 3.03 -0.55
N GLN A 136 26.24 3.60 -1.67
CA GLN A 136 27.17 3.97 -2.73
C GLN A 136 27.87 5.29 -2.34
N GLY A 137 29.18 5.27 -2.27
CA GLY A 137 29.98 6.40 -1.77
C GLY A 137 29.97 6.52 -0.25
N VAL A 138 29.91 7.73 0.27
CA VAL A 138 29.94 7.99 1.72
C VAL A 138 28.59 7.67 2.35
N ARG A 139 28.59 6.78 3.35
CA ARG A 139 27.41 6.51 4.14
C ARG A 139 27.02 7.72 4.97
N ARG A 140 25.85 8.30 4.69
CA ARG A 140 25.28 9.43 5.43
C ARG A 140 24.21 8.99 6.43
N TYR A 141 23.47 7.92 6.10
CA TYR A 141 22.34 7.45 6.87
C TYR A 141 22.29 5.93 6.94
N ARG A 142 21.66 5.42 7.98
CA ARG A 142 21.32 4.01 8.15
C ARG A 142 19.82 3.87 8.28
N VAL A 143 19.18 3.26 7.28
CA VAL A 143 17.72 3.16 7.21
C VAL A 143 17.26 1.71 7.11
N ALA A 144 16.08 1.41 7.62
CA ALA A 144 15.43 0.13 7.37
C ALA A 144 14.45 0.27 6.20
N LEU A 145 14.30 -0.78 5.39
CA LEU A 145 13.27 -0.90 4.36
C LEU A 145 12.23 -1.93 4.78
N LEU A 146 10.97 -1.50 4.89
CA LEU A 146 9.85 -2.38 5.14
C LEU A 146 9.31 -2.88 3.80
N ALA A 147 9.50 -4.19 3.52
CA ALA A 147 9.13 -4.81 2.25
C ALA A 147 7.61 -4.91 2.04
N GLY A 148 6.85 -4.99 3.14
CA GLY A 148 5.40 -5.16 3.11
C GLY A 148 4.96 -6.60 2.78
N CYS A 149 3.66 -6.82 2.68
CA CYS A 149 3.06 -8.12 2.37
C CYS A 149 2.66 -8.22 0.89
N ALA A 150 1.57 -7.54 0.48
CA ALA A 150 1.13 -7.49 -0.90
C ALA A 150 2.13 -6.78 -1.82
N GLN A 151 2.85 -5.78 -1.31
CA GLN A 151 3.94 -5.10 -2.01
C GLN A 151 5.02 -6.10 -2.42
N ASP A 152 5.48 -6.94 -1.49
CA ASP A 152 6.50 -7.93 -1.74
C ASP A 152 6.05 -9.01 -2.73
N LEU A 153 4.82 -9.48 -2.59
CA LEU A 153 4.27 -10.55 -3.42
C LEU A 153 4.08 -10.16 -4.90
N ILE A 154 3.70 -8.89 -5.17
CA ILE A 154 3.24 -8.43 -6.48
C ILE A 154 4.20 -7.41 -7.10
N PHE A 155 4.90 -6.62 -6.28
CA PHE A 155 5.74 -5.50 -6.69
C PHE A 155 7.08 -5.50 -5.95
N SER A 156 7.71 -6.67 -5.79
CA SER A 156 9.02 -6.80 -5.15
C SER A 156 10.13 -6.01 -5.87
N ASP A 157 9.97 -5.79 -7.17
CA ASP A 157 10.82 -4.92 -7.99
C ASP A 157 10.82 -3.47 -7.47
N VAL A 158 9.70 -2.96 -6.96
CA VAL A 158 9.65 -1.63 -6.31
C VAL A 158 10.49 -1.60 -5.03
N ASN A 159 10.56 -2.71 -4.27
CA ASN A 159 11.42 -2.81 -3.09
C ASN A 159 12.90 -2.80 -3.47
N ARG A 160 13.28 -3.55 -4.53
CA ARG A 160 14.63 -3.50 -5.11
C ARG A 160 14.99 -2.09 -5.54
N ASP A 161 14.13 -1.45 -6.31
CA ASP A 161 14.34 -0.09 -6.82
C ASP A 161 14.45 0.92 -5.66
N THR A 162 13.66 0.73 -4.60
CA THR A 162 13.75 1.55 -3.38
C THR A 162 15.10 1.40 -2.69
N ALA A 163 15.57 0.16 -2.50
CA ALA A 163 16.87 -0.11 -1.89
C ALA A 163 18.03 0.48 -2.72
N GLU A 164 17.97 0.33 -4.04
CA GLU A 164 18.96 0.89 -4.96
C GLU A 164 19.00 2.42 -4.92
N VAL A 165 17.84 3.06 -4.99
CA VAL A 165 17.74 4.53 -4.92
C VAL A 165 18.25 5.05 -3.57
N LEU A 166 17.90 4.40 -2.46
CA LEU A 166 18.40 4.75 -1.14
C LEU A 166 19.93 4.61 -1.05
N ALA A 167 20.46 3.48 -1.53
CA ALA A 167 21.90 3.22 -1.53
C ALA A 167 22.65 4.26 -2.37
N ARG A 168 22.14 4.61 -3.55
CA ARG A 168 22.68 5.64 -4.44
C ARG A 168 22.74 7.00 -3.73
N ASN A 169 21.76 7.28 -2.89
CA ASN A 169 21.67 8.54 -2.14
C ASN A 169 22.31 8.46 -0.74
N GLY A 170 23.31 7.61 -0.54
CA GLY A 170 24.14 7.55 0.66
C GLY A 170 23.51 6.86 1.87
N CYS A 171 22.48 6.04 1.68
CA CYS A 171 21.88 5.25 2.74
C CYS A 171 22.43 3.82 2.76
N GLU A 172 22.85 3.35 3.93
CA GLU A 172 22.94 1.90 4.22
C GLU A 172 21.53 1.39 4.51
N VAL A 173 21.06 0.41 3.75
CA VAL A 173 19.68 -0.09 3.82
C VAL A 173 19.65 -1.45 4.49
N ILE A 174 18.94 -1.56 5.60
CA ILE A 174 18.71 -2.80 6.34
C ILE A 174 17.37 -3.38 5.91
N THR A 175 17.40 -4.58 5.34
CA THR A 175 16.19 -5.27 4.81
C THR A 175 16.19 -6.71 5.32
N PRO A 176 15.76 -6.97 6.57
CA PRO A 176 15.68 -8.33 7.11
C PRO A 176 14.79 -9.22 6.23
N PRO A 177 15.11 -10.51 6.03
CA PRO A 177 14.32 -11.41 5.19
C PRO A 177 12.96 -11.78 5.80
N ASP A 178 12.91 -11.96 7.12
CA ASP A 178 11.72 -12.38 7.85
C ASP A 178 10.97 -11.17 8.40
N GLN A 179 10.22 -10.50 7.53
CA GLN A 179 9.43 -9.33 7.91
C GLN A 179 7.97 -9.68 8.20
N HIS A 180 7.22 -8.71 8.73
CA HIS A 180 5.82 -8.85 9.07
C HIS A 180 4.95 -7.85 8.28
N CYS A 181 3.65 -8.14 8.20
CA CYS A 181 2.68 -7.17 7.69
C CYS A 181 2.70 -5.90 8.57
N CYS A 182 2.47 -4.73 7.94
CA CYS A 182 2.37 -3.47 8.69
C CYS A 182 1.15 -3.41 9.65
N GLY A 183 0.17 -4.31 9.51
CA GLY A 183 -1.05 -4.32 10.33
C GLY A 183 -2.19 -3.45 9.81
N SER A 184 -1.97 -2.59 8.81
CA SER A 184 -3.00 -1.69 8.27
C SER A 184 -4.27 -2.43 7.84
N LEU A 185 -4.12 -3.58 7.16
CA LEU A 185 -5.25 -4.38 6.73
C LEU A 185 -6.08 -4.88 7.92
N HIS A 186 -5.44 -5.24 9.02
CA HIS A 186 -6.09 -5.71 10.25
C HIS A 186 -6.84 -4.57 10.94
N ALA A 187 -6.18 -3.43 11.21
CA ALA A 187 -6.79 -2.27 11.83
C ALA A 187 -8.00 -1.75 11.02
N HIS A 188 -7.84 -1.61 9.70
CA HIS A 188 -8.92 -1.17 8.81
C HIS A 188 -10.08 -2.16 8.70
N ASN A 189 -9.92 -3.41 9.13
CA ASN A 189 -10.99 -4.41 9.17
C ASN A 189 -11.42 -4.77 10.60
N GLY A 190 -11.08 -3.95 11.60
CA GLY A 190 -11.53 -4.12 12.97
C GLY A 190 -10.86 -5.26 13.75
N GLU A 191 -9.75 -5.82 13.24
CA GLU A 191 -8.92 -6.81 13.95
C GLU A 191 -7.84 -6.06 14.77
N TRP A 192 -8.29 -5.32 15.77
CA TRP A 192 -7.44 -4.38 16.52
C TRP A 192 -6.27 -5.07 17.23
N GLU A 193 -6.54 -6.15 17.97
CA GLU A 193 -5.53 -6.90 18.71
C GLU A 193 -4.44 -7.48 17.80
N MET A 194 -4.82 -7.94 16.60
CA MET A 194 -3.86 -8.45 15.62
C MET A 194 -3.01 -7.32 15.04
N ALA A 195 -3.58 -6.15 14.83
CA ALA A 195 -2.82 -4.98 14.41
C ALA A 195 -1.79 -4.59 15.48
N GLN A 196 -2.16 -4.62 16.78
CA GLN A 196 -1.24 -4.39 17.89
C GLN A 196 -0.11 -5.43 17.93
N GLU A 197 -0.43 -6.69 17.74
CA GLU A 197 0.57 -7.76 17.71
C GLU A 197 1.58 -7.57 16.57
N LEU A 198 1.11 -7.24 15.37
CA LEU A 198 1.98 -6.93 14.24
C LEU A 198 2.85 -5.68 14.48
N ALA A 199 2.30 -4.67 15.15
CA ALA A 199 3.05 -3.47 15.52
C ALA A 199 4.20 -3.81 16.49
N ARG A 200 3.96 -4.66 17.51
CA ARG A 200 5.01 -5.12 18.42
C ARG A 200 6.12 -5.85 17.67
N ARG A 201 5.76 -6.81 16.83
CA ARG A 201 6.72 -7.59 16.02
C ARG A 201 7.57 -6.70 15.11
N ASN A 202 6.96 -5.71 14.46
CA ASN A 202 7.70 -4.77 13.62
C ASN A 202 8.66 -3.90 14.44
N ILE A 203 8.25 -3.39 15.61
CA ILE A 203 9.11 -2.60 16.50
C ILE A 203 10.31 -3.43 17.00
N ASP A 204 10.09 -4.71 17.35
CA ASP A 204 11.15 -5.58 17.82
C ASP A 204 12.13 -5.94 16.69
N GLN A 205 11.65 -6.10 15.46
CA GLN A 205 12.45 -6.42 14.29
C GLN A 205 13.29 -5.26 13.78
N PHE A 206 12.76 -4.05 13.86
CA PHE A 206 13.42 -2.83 13.41
C PHE A 206 13.62 -1.86 14.58
N PRO A 207 14.60 -2.11 15.47
CA PRO A 207 14.82 -1.27 16.64
C PRO A 207 15.05 0.19 16.24
N PRO A 208 14.12 1.10 16.54
CA PRO A 208 14.16 2.46 16.01
C PRO A 208 15.33 3.27 16.54
N GLU A 209 15.93 2.85 17.67
CA GLU A 209 17.10 3.48 18.28
C GLU A 209 18.36 3.38 17.41
N SER A 210 18.45 2.31 16.59
CA SER A 210 19.62 2.00 15.76
C SER A 210 19.53 2.56 14.32
N LEU A 211 18.46 3.24 13.99
CA LEU A 211 18.12 3.68 12.62
C LEU A 211 17.90 5.19 12.56
N ASP A 212 18.27 5.79 11.45
CA ASP A 212 17.92 7.18 11.13
C ASP A 212 16.47 7.30 10.66
N ALA A 213 16.01 6.31 9.88
CA ALA A 213 14.62 6.22 9.44
C ALA A 213 14.20 4.76 9.16
N ILE A 214 12.88 4.55 9.16
CA ILE A 214 12.23 3.30 8.71
C ILE A 214 11.41 3.67 7.48
N ILE A 215 11.81 3.14 6.32
CA ILE A 215 11.27 3.55 5.02
C ILE A 215 10.15 2.62 4.59
N SER A 216 9.03 3.22 4.22
CA SER A 216 7.93 2.55 3.50
C SER A 216 7.79 3.15 2.11
N ASN A 217 7.60 2.32 1.09
CA ASN A 217 7.27 2.72 -0.28
C ASN A 217 5.80 2.45 -0.63
N ALA A 218 4.96 2.23 0.38
CA ALA A 218 3.54 1.94 0.23
C ALA A 218 2.72 2.91 1.08
N GLY A 219 2.03 3.85 0.43
CA GLY A 219 1.31 4.93 1.12
C GLY A 219 0.30 4.45 2.17
N GLY A 220 -0.40 3.34 1.91
CA GLY A 220 -1.32 2.73 2.89
C GLY A 220 -0.61 2.17 4.11
N CYS A 221 0.50 1.45 3.91
CA CYS A 221 1.33 0.95 5.00
C CYS A 221 1.94 2.10 5.79
N GLY A 222 2.58 3.06 5.11
CA GLY A 222 3.23 4.21 5.76
C GLY A 222 2.28 5.03 6.61
N SER A 223 1.03 5.21 6.17
CA SER A 223 0.01 5.92 6.95
C SER A 223 -0.29 5.21 8.27
N HIS A 224 -0.40 3.89 8.28
CA HIS A 224 -0.65 3.11 9.50
C HIS A 224 0.60 3.01 10.39
N LEU A 225 1.77 2.78 9.78
CA LEU A 225 3.05 2.69 10.49
C LEU A 225 3.39 3.95 11.31
N LYS A 226 2.97 5.13 10.87
CA LYS A 226 3.16 6.42 11.58
C LYS A 226 2.26 6.61 12.81
N HIS A 227 1.46 5.61 13.16
CA HIS A 227 0.48 5.68 14.24
C HIS A 227 0.55 4.50 15.22
N TYR A 228 1.69 3.81 15.29
CA TYR A 228 1.89 2.72 16.25
C TYR A 228 1.86 3.17 17.70
N ALA A 229 2.28 4.41 18.00
CA ALA A 229 2.18 4.98 19.36
C ALA A 229 0.73 5.07 19.83
N ARG A 230 -0.21 5.40 18.90
CA ARG A 230 -1.64 5.43 19.19
C ARG A 230 -2.21 4.01 19.33
N LEU A 231 -1.81 3.11 18.46
CA LEU A 231 -2.25 1.72 18.47
C LEU A 231 -1.82 0.98 19.75
N LEU A 232 -0.64 1.31 20.28
CA LEU A 232 -0.04 0.72 21.48
C LEU A 232 -0.07 1.68 22.70
N ALA A 233 -1.01 2.64 22.73
CA ALA A 233 -1.07 3.66 23.79
C ALA A 233 -1.21 3.05 25.19
N ASP A 234 -1.96 1.95 25.31
CA ASP A 234 -2.23 1.25 26.56
C ASP A 234 -1.20 0.14 26.87
N ASP A 235 -0.19 -0.05 26.01
CA ASP A 235 0.86 -1.04 26.20
C ASP A 235 2.09 -0.41 26.87
N ALA A 236 2.18 -0.55 28.20
CA ALA A 236 3.26 0.05 29.01
C ALA A 236 4.67 -0.39 28.52
N ARG A 237 4.82 -1.58 27.93
CA ARG A 237 6.09 -2.10 27.43
C ARG A 237 6.52 -1.46 26.11
N TYR A 238 5.54 -1.12 25.24
CA TYR A 238 5.83 -0.67 23.87
C TYR A 238 5.56 0.79 23.61
N VAL A 239 4.77 1.49 24.43
CA VAL A 239 4.34 2.87 24.17
C VAL A 239 5.50 3.84 23.89
N GLN A 240 6.62 3.74 24.60
CA GLN A 240 7.77 4.62 24.37
C GLN A 240 8.53 4.26 23.10
N LYS A 241 8.71 2.96 22.83
CA LYS A 241 9.31 2.48 21.58
C LYS A 241 8.46 2.85 20.38
N ALA A 242 7.13 2.77 20.50
CA ALA A 242 6.19 3.14 19.46
C ALA A 242 6.22 4.65 19.15
N LYS A 243 6.39 5.51 20.15
CA LYS A 243 6.60 6.96 19.93
C LYS A 243 7.88 7.24 19.13
N LEU A 244 8.97 6.55 19.47
CA LEU A 244 10.22 6.68 18.72
C LEU A 244 10.07 6.11 17.30
N TRP A 245 9.35 4.99 17.15
CA TRP A 245 9.00 4.39 15.86
C TRP A 245 8.26 5.40 14.97
N ASP A 246 7.18 6.01 15.45
CA ASP A 246 6.38 6.98 14.67
C ASP A 246 7.25 8.15 14.16
N ALA A 247 8.19 8.62 14.97
CA ALA A 247 9.13 9.69 14.60
C ALA A 247 10.10 9.27 13.48
N LYS A 248 10.45 7.97 13.42
CA LYS A 248 11.40 7.40 12.46
C LYS A 248 10.78 6.92 11.16
N VAL A 249 9.49 6.60 11.15
CA VAL A 249 8.81 6.14 9.92
C VAL A 249 8.72 7.28 8.92
N LYS A 250 9.20 7.02 7.70
CA LYS A 250 9.17 7.94 6.56
C LYS A 250 8.68 7.23 5.30
N ASP A 251 7.87 7.91 4.52
CA ASP A 251 7.63 7.48 3.15
C ASP A 251 8.89 7.73 2.31
N ILE A 252 9.14 6.91 1.30
CA ILE A 252 10.31 7.05 0.43
C ILE A 252 10.40 8.43 -0.21
N HIS A 253 9.27 9.01 -0.63
CA HIS A 253 9.24 10.34 -1.25
C HIS A 253 9.53 11.45 -0.24
N GLU A 254 9.02 11.31 0.99
CA GLU A 254 9.30 12.22 2.10
C GLU A 254 10.78 12.18 2.46
N TRP A 255 11.36 10.98 2.55
CA TRP A 255 12.76 10.78 2.86
C TRP A 255 13.69 11.38 1.81
N LEU A 256 13.44 11.07 0.53
CA LEU A 256 14.24 11.61 -0.56
C LEU A 256 14.12 13.13 -0.70
N ALA A 257 12.96 13.70 -0.42
CA ALA A 257 12.79 15.16 -0.39
C ALA A 257 13.58 15.82 0.77
N PHE A 258 13.66 15.13 1.91
CA PHE A 258 14.42 15.59 3.08
C PHE A 258 15.94 15.51 2.86
N THR A 259 16.44 14.39 2.34
CA THR A 259 17.89 14.13 2.17
C THR A 259 18.48 14.77 0.90
N GLY A 260 17.62 15.13 -0.04
CA GLY A 260 17.99 15.42 -1.42
C GLY A 260 18.28 14.13 -2.21
N ILE A 261 18.32 14.25 -3.53
CA ILE A 261 18.70 13.16 -4.43
C ILE A 261 19.91 13.56 -5.26
N GLU A 262 20.79 12.61 -5.58
CA GLU A 262 21.76 12.79 -6.66
C GLU A 262 21.02 12.99 -7.97
N PRO A 263 21.38 13.97 -8.81
CA PRO A 263 20.74 14.16 -10.10
C PRO A 263 20.94 12.92 -10.98
N PRO A 264 19.86 12.31 -11.52
CA PRO A 264 20.02 11.24 -12.48
C PRO A 264 20.74 11.70 -13.76
N PRO A 265 21.45 10.79 -14.46
CA PRO A 265 22.10 11.13 -15.72
C PRO A 265 21.11 11.67 -16.76
N ALA A 266 21.45 12.76 -17.43
CA ALA A 266 20.64 13.30 -18.52
C ALA A 266 20.89 12.58 -19.86
N ALA A 267 22.08 11.94 -20.03
CA ALA A 267 22.41 11.19 -21.22
C ALA A 267 21.46 10.00 -21.42
N GLY A 268 20.97 9.81 -22.64
CA GLY A 268 20.01 8.74 -22.95
C GLY A 268 18.57 8.96 -22.46
N ALA A 269 18.27 10.14 -21.89
CA ALA A 269 16.92 10.43 -21.44
C ALA A 269 15.94 10.59 -22.63
N SER A 270 14.94 9.72 -22.71
CA SER A 270 13.83 9.86 -23.64
C SER A 270 12.72 10.73 -23.06
N GLN A 271 12.08 11.52 -23.94
CA GLN A 271 10.90 12.30 -23.51
C GLN A 271 9.75 11.38 -23.15
N GLN A 272 9.23 11.52 -21.93
CA GLN A 272 8.12 10.74 -21.43
C GLN A 272 7.10 11.61 -20.70
N VAL A 273 5.84 11.50 -21.11
CA VAL A 273 4.73 12.18 -20.43
C VAL A 273 4.25 11.31 -19.29
N VAL A 274 4.36 11.83 -18.08
CA VAL A 274 3.95 11.15 -16.85
C VAL A 274 2.81 11.93 -16.20
N THR A 275 1.77 11.22 -15.73
CA THR A 275 0.77 11.80 -14.83
C THR A 275 0.85 11.14 -13.46
N TYR A 276 0.44 11.84 -12.40
CA TYR A 276 0.56 11.33 -11.04
C TYR A 276 -0.80 11.20 -10.35
N HIS A 277 -1.13 9.97 -9.93
CA HIS A 277 -2.26 9.69 -9.06
C HIS A 277 -1.82 9.74 -7.60
N GLU A 278 -2.38 10.64 -6.83
CA GLU A 278 -2.13 10.73 -5.38
C GLU A 278 -2.83 9.58 -4.66
N SER A 279 -2.05 8.69 -4.07
CA SER A 279 -2.59 7.70 -3.16
C SER A 279 -3.23 8.41 -1.94
N CYS A 280 -4.49 8.10 -1.64
CA CYS A 280 -5.25 8.79 -0.61
C CYS A 280 -4.57 8.78 0.77
N HIS A 281 -4.02 7.65 1.20
CA HIS A 281 -3.29 7.54 2.46
C HIS A 281 -1.94 8.26 2.45
N LEU A 282 -1.37 8.51 1.27
CA LEU A 282 -0.17 9.32 1.16
C LEU A 282 -0.53 10.82 1.28
N CYS A 283 -1.48 11.31 0.48
CA CYS A 283 -1.83 12.73 0.46
C CYS A 283 -2.69 13.16 1.67
N HIS A 284 -3.72 12.40 2.03
CA HIS A 284 -4.62 12.75 3.13
C HIS A 284 -4.12 12.26 4.49
N GLY A 285 -3.61 11.02 4.56
CA GLY A 285 -3.13 10.42 5.81
C GLY A 285 -1.76 10.97 6.24
N GLN A 286 -0.79 10.99 5.33
CA GLN A 286 0.58 11.39 5.63
C GLN A 286 0.91 12.84 5.25
N LYS A 287 0.02 13.56 4.55
CA LYS A 287 0.25 14.93 4.05
C LYS A 287 1.42 15.03 3.06
N ILE A 288 1.68 13.97 2.30
CA ILE A 288 2.75 13.87 1.30
C ILE A 288 2.13 13.99 -0.09
N SER A 289 2.28 15.13 -0.72
CA SER A 289 1.67 15.46 -2.02
C SER A 289 2.67 16.11 -2.98
N ALA A 290 3.47 17.07 -2.50
CA ALA A 290 4.46 17.78 -3.28
C ALA A 290 5.71 16.93 -3.56
N GLN A 291 6.12 16.08 -2.62
CA GLN A 291 7.37 15.32 -2.66
C GLN A 291 7.43 14.34 -3.86
N PRO A 292 6.40 13.52 -4.14
CA PRO A 292 6.40 12.66 -5.32
C PRO A 292 6.48 13.46 -6.64
N ARG A 293 5.82 14.61 -6.70
CA ARG A 293 5.86 15.50 -7.87
C ARG A 293 7.26 16.10 -8.08
N SER A 294 7.91 16.54 -7.00
CA SER A 294 9.29 17.05 -7.04
C SER A 294 10.24 15.96 -7.53
N LEU A 295 10.09 14.73 -7.03
CA LEU A 295 10.87 13.58 -7.46
C LEU A 295 10.70 13.32 -8.97
N LEU A 296 9.46 13.26 -9.45
CA LEU A 296 9.17 13.02 -10.87
C LEU A 296 9.73 14.13 -11.78
N ARG A 297 9.65 15.41 -11.37
CA ARG A 297 10.19 16.53 -12.12
C ARG A 297 11.73 16.54 -12.17
N ALA A 298 12.39 15.90 -11.19
CA ALA A 298 13.84 15.80 -11.15
C ALA A 298 14.40 14.74 -12.12
N ILE A 299 13.55 13.88 -12.69
CA ILE A 299 13.96 12.85 -13.65
C ILE A 299 14.12 13.47 -15.04
N PRO A 300 15.33 13.44 -15.65
CA PRO A 300 15.54 13.96 -16.99
C PRO A 300 14.64 13.31 -18.03
N GLY A 301 14.02 14.12 -18.89
CA GLY A 301 13.11 13.66 -19.94
C GLY A 301 11.66 13.46 -19.46
N VAL A 302 11.37 13.53 -18.18
CA VAL A 302 9.99 13.44 -17.67
C VAL A 302 9.28 14.79 -17.79
N ARG A 303 8.15 14.80 -18.47
CA ARG A 303 7.17 15.87 -18.48
C ARG A 303 5.97 15.49 -17.63
N LEU A 304 5.88 16.04 -16.43
CA LEU A 304 4.76 15.79 -15.53
C LEU A 304 3.54 16.61 -15.97
N VAL A 305 2.41 15.93 -16.21
CA VAL A 305 1.09 16.50 -16.48
C VAL A 305 0.20 16.21 -15.28
N GLU A 306 -0.38 17.25 -14.71
CA GLU A 306 -1.26 17.10 -13.54
C GLU A 306 -2.55 16.34 -13.90
N LEU A 307 -2.92 15.42 -13.01
CA LEU A 307 -4.15 14.65 -13.13
C LEU A 307 -5.32 15.42 -12.51
N THR A 308 -6.39 15.61 -13.25
CA THR A 308 -7.64 16.12 -12.68
C THR A 308 -8.11 15.19 -11.56
N GLU A 309 -8.47 15.76 -10.42
CA GLU A 309 -8.84 15.00 -9.21
C GLU A 309 -7.76 13.98 -8.80
N ALA A 310 -6.48 14.35 -8.84
CA ALA A 310 -5.37 13.46 -8.51
C ALA A 310 -5.57 12.77 -7.15
N ALA A 311 -6.03 13.50 -6.13
CA ALA A 311 -6.25 13.03 -4.77
C ALA A 311 -7.55 12.21 -4.57
N TRP A 312 -8.42 12.13 -5.59
CA TRP A 312 -9.63 11.31 -5.51
C TRP A 312 -9.29 9.82 -5.53
N CYS A 313 -9.93 9.03 -4.67
CA CYS A 313 -9.62 7.60 -4.53
C CYS A 313 -9.80 6.83 -5.85
N CYS A 314 -8.93 5.87 -6.12
CA CYS A 314 -9.03 4.96 -7.27
C CYS A 314 -10.00 3.78 -7.06
N GLY A 315 -10.58 3.65 -5.86
CA GLY A 315 -11.49 2.56 -5.52
C GLY A 315 -10.83 1.31 -4.93
N SER A 316 -9.50 1.24 -4.83
CA SER A 316 -8.80 0.08 -4.26
C SER A 316 -9.08 -0.09 -2.76
N ALA A 317 -8.71 0.90 -1.95
CA ALA A 317 -8.94 1.01 -0.50
C ALA A 317 -8.79 -0.31 0.28
N GLY A 318 -7.61 -0.91 0.23
CA GLY A 318 -7.32 -2.21 0.86
C GLY A 318 -8.06 -3.36 0.17
N ILE A 319 -9.15 -3.82 0.77
CA ILE A 319 -10.03 -4.87 0.21
C ILE A 319 -11.40 -4.32 -0.23
N TYR A 320 -11.56 -3.00 -0.31
CA TYR A 320 -12.83 -2.38 -0.64
C TYR A 320 -13.33 -2.80 -2.03
N ASN A 321 -12.44 -2.86 -3.02
CA ASN A 321 -12.77 -3.36 -4.36
C ASN A 321 -13.26 -4.81 -4.36
N LEU A 322 -12.92 -5.60 -3.34
CA LEU A 322 -13.42 -6.96 -3.15
C LEU A 322 -14.77 -6.99 -2.41
N THR A 323 -15.02 -6.06 -1.50
CA THR A 323 -16.21 -6.02 -0.66
C THR A 323 -17.32 -5.13 -1.22
N GLN A 324 -16.97 -4.08 -1.94
CA GLN A 324 -17.87 -3.08 -2.56
C GLN A 324 -17.52 -2.86 -4.04
N PRO A 325 -17.60 -3.91 -4.91
CA PRO A 325 -17.07 -3.87 -6.27
C PRO A 325 -17.77 -2.85 -7.18
N GLU A 326 -19.06 -2.59 -6.96
CA GLU A 326 -19.80 -1.64 -7.77
C GLU A 326 -19.32 -0.20 -7.56
N MET A 327 -19.22 0.25 -6.31
CA MET A 327 -18.71 1.57 -5.99
C MET A 327 -17.22 1.70 -6.37
N ALA A 328 -16.41 0.68 -6.09
CA ALA A 328 -15.00 0.64 -6.49
C ALA A 328 -14.84 0.79 -8.02
N GLY A 329 -15.70 0.12 -8.79
CA GLY A 329 -15.75 0.21 -10.25
C GLY A 329 -16.08 1.62 -10.77
N GLN A 330 -17.07 2.28 -10.15
CA GLN A 330 -17.43 3.67 -10.51
C GLN A 330 -16.28 4.64 -10.23
N LEU A 331 -15.60 4.50 -9.09
CA LEU A 331 -14.42 5.31 -8.73
C LEU A 331 -13.27 5.09 -9.72
N LEU A 332 -13.02 3.83 -10.07
CA LEU A 332 -11.99 3.48 -11.03
C LEU A 332 -12.28 4.05 -12.42
N GLN A 333 -13.51 3.91 -12.91
CA GLN A 333 -13.95 4.48 -14.20
C GLN A 333 -13.72 5.98 -14.25
N ARG A 334 -14.14 6.71 -13.20
CA ARG A 334 -13.92 8.16 -13.09
C ARG A 334 -12.44 8.49 -13.16
N LYS A 335 -11.60 7.78 -12.40
CA LYS A 335 -10.16 7.98 -12.39
C LYS A 335 -9.53 7.72 -13.76
N VAL A 336 -9.87 6.60 -14.42
CA VAL A 336 -9.34 6.27 -15.75
C VAL A 336 -9.76 7.28 -16.80
N ASN A 337 -11.00 7.82 -16.74
CA ASN A 337 -11.45 8.90 -17.63
C ASN A 337 -10.53 10.12 -17.52
N HIS A 338 -10.16 10.55 -16.31
CA HIS A 338 -9.23 11.66 -16.11
C HIS A 338 -7.80 11.33 -16.57
N ILE A 339 -7.35 10.08 -16.39
CA ILE A 339 -6.03 9.64 -16.91
C ILE A 339 -5.97 9.78 -18.42
N VAL A 340 -6.99 9.34 -19.14
CA VAL A 340 -7.06 9.44 -20.62
C VAL A 340 -6.90 10.89 -21.08
N THR A 341 -7.50 11.85 -20.40
CA THR A 341 -7.41 13.28 -20.80
C THR A 341 -6.01 13.85 -20.70
N THR A 342 -5.13 13.25 -19.88
CA THR A 342 -3.72 13.71 -19.74
C THR A 342 -2.84 13.35 -20.93
N ARG A 343 -3.24 12.35 -21.72
CA ARG A 343 -2.43 11.74 -22.79
C ARG A 343 -1.06 11.28 -22.30
N ALA A 344 -0.97 10.90 -21.04
CA ALA A 344 0.26 10.39 -20.44
C ALA A 344 0.59 8.99 -20.95
N GLN A 345 1.87 8.69 -21.06
CA GLN A 345 2.40 7.36 -21.36
C GLN A 345 2.57 6.52 -20.09
N VAL A 346 2.73 7.21 -18.94
CA VAL A 346 2.89 6.58 -17.63
C VAL A 346 1.98 7.24 -16.62
N VAL A 347 1.32 6.40 -15.80
CA VAL A 347 0.65 6.83 -14.56
C VAL A 347 1.51 6.43 -13.39
N ALA A 348 2.01 7.41 -12.64
CA ALA A 348 2.79 7.16 -11.44
C ALA A 348 1.89 7.17 -10.19
N THR A 349 2.13 6.24 -9.23
CA THR A 349 1.44 6.24 -7.93
C THR A 349 2.25 5.48 -6.87
N GLY A 350 2.24 5.95 -5.62
CA GLY A 350 3.06 5.44 -4.51
C GLY A 350 2.32 4.47 -3.59
N ASN A 351 1.51 3.53 -4.12
CA ASN A 351 0.82 2.55 -3.29
C ASN A 351 0.45 1.28 -4.08
N PRO A 352 0.75 0.06 -3.58
CA PRO A 352 0.52 -1.20 -4.31
C PRO A 352 -0.94 -1.44 -4.68
N GLY A 353 -1.89 -1.11 -3.79
CA GLY A 353 -3.31 -1.23 -4.10
C GLY A 353 -3.74 -0.30 -5.23
N CYS A 354 -3.20 0.94 -5.29
CA CYS A 354 -3.47 1.86 -6.39
C CYS A 354 -2.79 1.40 -7.69
N LEU A 355 -1.55 0.91 -7.62
CA LEU A 355 -0.85 0.32 -8.78
C LEU A 355 -1.72 -0.76 -9.42
N LEU A 356 -2.13 -1.75 -8.64
CA LEU A 356 -2.92 -2.88 -9.13
C LEU A 356 -4.28 -2.43 -9.69
N GLN A 357 -4.97 -1.54 -8.98
CA GLN A 357 -6.29 -1.05 -9.39
C GLN A 357 -6.21 -0.29 -10.73
N LEU A 358 -5.20 0.55 -10.90
CA LEU A 358 -5.00 1.32 -12.13
C LEU A 358 -4.50 0.45 -13.28
N ILE A 359 -3.64 -0.54 -13.04
CA ILE A 359 -3.24 -1.54 -14.04
C ILE A 359 -4.48 -2.25 -14.59
N ASN A 360 -5.35 -2.74 -13.71
CA ASN A 360 -6.59 -3.41 -14.12
C ASN A 360 -7.51 -2.46 -14.88
N GLY A 361 -7.74 -1.24 -14.37
CA GLY A 361 -8.62 -0.26 -15.03
C GLY A 361 -8.13 0.19 -16.40
N CYS A 362 -6.82 0.35 -16.58
CA CYS A 362 -6.22 0.68 -17.88
C CYS A 362 -6.33 -0.50 -18.86
N ARG A 363 -6.01 -1.71 -18.41
CA ARG A 363 -6.15 -2.95 -19.20
C ARG A 363 -7.60 -3.15 -19.68
N ASP A 364 -8.58 -3.02 -18.78
CA ASP A 364 -9.99 -3.26 -19.07
C ASP A 364 -10.56 -2.22 -20.08
N ARG A 365 -9.88 -1.08 -20.22
CA ARG A 365 -10.18 -0.03 -21.22
C ARG A 365 -9.31 -0.16 -22.50
N GLY A 366 -8.45 -1.16 -22.59
CA GLY A 366 -7.55 -1.32 -23.73
C GLY A 366 -6.52 -0.20 -23.90
N LEU A 367 -6.12 0.44 -22.78
CA LEU A 367 -5.14 1.54 -22.81
C LEU A 367 -3.73 0.99 -22.72
N GLU A 368 -2.91 1.32 -23.70
CA GLU A 368 -1.48 0.99 -23.75
C GLU A 368 -0.68 2.03 -22.95
N LEU A 369 -0.87 2.08 -21.64
CA LEU A 369 -0.06 2.93 -20.77
C LEU A 369 0.47 2.15 -19.57
N ARG A 370 1.66 2.57 -19.15
CA ARG A 370 2.33 1.96 -18.02
C ARG A 370 1.85 2.56 -16.72
N VAL A 371 1.65 1.73 -15.70
CA VAL A 371 1.47 2.17 -14.31
C VAL A 371 2.73 1.82 -13.54
N ALA A 372 3.34 2.78 -12.85
CA ALA A 372 4.63 2.59 -12.18
C ALA A 372 4.70 3.33 -10.83
N HIS A 373 5.58 2.87 -9.96
CA HIS A 373 5.91 3.61 -8.75
C HIS A 373 6.90 4.74 -9.08
N PRO A 374 6.79 5.95 -8.48
CA PRO A 374 7.75 7.05 -8.76
C PRO A 374 9.21 6.66 -8.51
N VAL A 375 9.49 5.85 -7.47
CA VAL A 375 10.86 5.38 -7.18
C VAL A 375 11.41 4.47 -8.27
N THR A 376 10.56 3.68 -8.92
CA THR A 376 10.95 2.83 -10.07
C THR A 376 11.41 3.69 -11.24
N LEU A 377 10.68 4.77 -11.55
CA LEU A 377 11.08 5.70 -12.61
C LEU A 377 12.42 6.39 -12.31
N LEU A 378 12.67 6.71 -11.04
CA LEU A 378 13.96 7.26 -10.61
C LEU A 378 15.08 6.22 -10.69
N ALA A 379 14.85 4.99 -10.23
CA ALA A 379 15.84 3.90 -10.34
C ALA A 379 16.21 3.60 -11.79
N GLU A 380 15.24 3.56 -12.69
CA GLU A 380 15.46 3.41 -14.12
C GLU A 380 16.30 4.56 -14.71
N ALA A 381 16.08 5.78 -14.23
CA ALA A 381 16.89 6.92 -14.64
C ALA A 381 18.34 6.84 -14.15
N TYR A 382 18.58 6.25 -12.98
CA TYR A 382 19.94 6.00 -12.48
C TYR A 382 20.69 4.88 -13.21
N ARG A 383 19.97 3.94 -13.82
CA ARG A 383 20.55 2.80 -14.57
C ARG A 383 20.92 3.12 -16.02
N ARG A 384 20.53 4.30 -16.53
CA ARG A 384 20.92 4.79 -17.87
C ARG A 384 22.40 5.17 -17.90
#